data_c8f8e5c129d7fc3aca5ef419ed39f7ae
#
_entry.id   c8f8e5c129d7fc3aca5ef419ed39f7ae
#
_cell.length_a   1.000
_cell.length_b   1.000
_cell.length_c   1.000
_cell.angle_alpha   90.00
_cell.angle_beta   90.00
_cell.angle_gamma   90.00
#
_symmetry.space_group_name_H-M   'P 1'
#
loop_
_entity.id
_entity.type
_entity.pdbx_description
1 polymer ?
#
loop_
_entity_poly.entity_id
_entity_poly.type
_entity_poly.pdbx_seq_one_letter_code
_entity_poly.pdbx_strand_id
1 'polypeptide(L)'
;METAGRKVWAFSAVVLLLAGCGGGGGGRLSKAEYESKMQAEAQRLTTALQGANLATATSLKDFASKIGSVKADIQKAADAVDALKPPKNAEADTQKIADVLHRFSAIVGQIEDAAGKGNLASVRQFVAQLPNEGRAAQPAVRDLKQKGYDVGQFGA
;
A
#
# COMPACT_ATOMS: atom_id res chain seq x y z
N MET A 1 -54.52 29.11 4.28
CA MET A 1 -54.22 29.18 5.72
C MET A 1 -53.46 27.91 6.04
N GLU A 2 -52.28 28.01 6.31
CA GLU A 2 -51.33 27.32 7.21
C GLU A 2 -49.94 27.24 6.63
N THR A 3 -49.10 27.99 7.24
CA THR A 3 -47.67 28.19 6.96
C THR A 3 -46.87 27.00 7.48
N ALA A 4 -46.26 26.22 6.59
CA ALA A 4 -45.32 25.15 6.95
C ALA A 4 -43.93 25.74 7.18
N GLY A 5 -43.52 25.75 8.43
CA GLY A 5 -42.22 26.22 8.90
C GLY A 5 -41.06 25.34 8.39
N ARG A 6 -40.16 25.95 7.62
CA ARG A 6 -38.88 25.36 7.23
C ARG A 6 -37.93 25.40 8.43
N LYS A 7 -37.72 24.24 9.06
CA LYS A 7 -36.63 24.06 10.05
C LYS A 7 -35.31 23.97 9.32
N VAL A 8 -34.56 25.07 9.36
CA VAL A 8 -33.15 25.09 8.92
C VAL A 8 -32.30 24.43 10.02
N TRP A 9 -31.79 23.25 9.74
CA TRP A 9 -30.79 22.61 10.57
C TRP A 9 -29.42 23.16 10.22
N ALA A 10 -28.91 24.04 11.05
CA ALA A 10 -27.55 24.53 10.99
C ALA A 10 -26.64 23.42 11.50
N PHE A 11 -25.95 22.72 10.61
CA PHE A 11 -24.83 21.84 10.94
C PHE A 11 -23.63 22.73 11.26
N SER A 12 -23.39 22.99 12.55
CA SER A 12 -22.12 23.57 13.02
C SER A 12 -21.03 22.52 12.84
N ALA A 13 -20.22 22.67 11.79
CA ALA A 13 -18.98 21.93 11.64
C ALA A 13 -17.99 22.43 12.70
N VAL A 14 -17.85 21.68 13.79
CA VAL A 14 -16.76 21.86 14.74
C VAL A 14 -15.49 21.29 14.11
N VAL A 15 -14.70 22.15 13.50
CA VAL A 15 -13.33 21.85 13.10
C VAL A 15 -12.48 21.84 14.36
N LEU A 16 -12.31 20.68 14.94
CA LEU A 16 -11.29 20.44 15.97
C LEU A 16 -9.91 20.44 15.31
N LEU A 17 -9.28 21.61 15.25
CA LEU A 17 -7.86 21.74 15.03
C LEU A 17 -7.13 21.18 16.26
N LEU A 18 -6.87 19.88 16.27
CA LEU A 18 -5.89 19.28 17.16
C LEU A 18 -4.49 19.70 16.70
N ALA A 19 -4.07 20.88 17.11
CA ALA A 19 -2.67 21.25 17.10
C ALA A 19 -1.95 20.38 18.14
N GLY A 20 -1.67 19.13 17.77
CA GLY A 20 -0.80 18.22 18.50
C GLY A 20 0.64 18.67 18.35
N CYS A 21 1.07 19.66 19.11
CA CYS A 21 2.47 19.93 19.38
C CYS A 21 3.05 18.78 20.20
N GLY A 22 3.39 17.67 19.52
CA GLY A 22 4.22 16.59 20.05
C GLY A 22 5.66 16.86 19.67
N GLY A 23 6.37 17.62 20.49
CA GLY A 23 7.80 17.85 20.36
C GLY A 23 8.58 16.54 20.44
N GLY A 24 9.59 16.41 19.62
CA GLY A 24 10.57 15.34 19.78
C GLY A 24 11.39 15.09 18.53
N GLY A 25 12.50 15.80 18.40
CA GLY A 25 13.70 15.25 17.81
C GLY A 25 13.66 14.76 16.35
N GLY A 26 14.03 15.65 15.41
CA GLY A 26 14.63 15.15 14.17
C GLY A 26 13.71 14.81 13.00
N GLY A 27 12.53 15.41 12.90
CA GLY A 27 11.68 15.27 11.70
C GLY A 27 11.09 13.87 11.46
N ARG A 28 11.03 13.02 12.49
CA ARG A 28 10.36 11.72 12.46
C ARG A 28 8.85 11.87 12.67
N LEU A 29 8.09 11.00 12.04
CA LEU A 29 6.63 10.95 12.19
C LEU A 29 6.26 10.57 13.63
N SER A 30 5.17 11.14 14.15
CA SER A 30 4.50 10.62 15.32
C SER A 30 3.92 9.22 15.02
N LYS A 31 3.58 8.48 16.08
CA LYS A 31 2.95 7.15 15.91
C LYS A 31 1.71 7.23 15.03
N ALA A 32 0.79 8.14 15.32
CA ALA A 32 -0.48 8.28 14.61
C ALA A 32 -0.27 8.65 13.11
N GLU A 33 0.65 9.58 12.83
CA GLU A 33 0.99 9.94 11.45
C GLU A 33 1.62 8.78 10.69
N TYR A 34 2.50 8.02 11.34
CA TYR A 34 3.13 6.85 10.76
C TYR A 34 2.09 5.76 10.42
N GLU A 35 1.23 5.41 11.38
CA GLU A 35 0.15 4.44 11.18
C GLU A 35 -0.79 4.85 10.03
N SER A 36 -1.22 6.11 10.02
CA SER A 36 -2.09 6.64 8.96
C SER A 36 -1.45 6.53 7.58
N LYS A 37 -0.16 6.87 7.45
CA LYS A 37 0.55 6.77 6.18
C LYS A 37 0.74 5.31 5.73
N MET A 38 1.14 4.42 6.63
CA MET A 38 1.30 3.01 6.33
C MET A 38 -0.03 2.35 5.90
N GLN A 39 -1.11 2.63 6.63
CA GLN A 39 -2.46 2.14 6.26
C GLN A 39 -2.91 2.66 4.89
N ALA A 40 -2.62 3.93 4.58
CA ALA A 40 -2.95 4.49 3.27
C ALA A 40 -2.21 3.77 2.13
N GLU A 41 -0.93 3.43 2.30
CA GLU A 41 -0.18 2.68 1.28
C GLU A 41 -0.66 1.22 1.18
N ALA A 42 -0.97 0.56 2.29
CA ALA A 42 -1.56 -0.78 2.29
C ALA A 42 -2.92 -0.81 1.56
N GLN A 43 -3.78 0.18 1.82
CA GLN A 43 -5.07 0.31 1.15
C GLN A 43 -4.91 0.60 -0.35
N ARG A 44 -3.95 1.46 -0.72
CA ARG A 44 -3.65 1.78 -2.12
C ARG A 44 -3.21 0.53 -2.89
N LEU A 45 -2.32 -0.28 -2.32
CA LEU A 45 -1.89 -1.56 -2.89
C LEU A 45 -3.06 -2.52 -3.07
N THR A 46 -3.91 -2.68 -2.05
CA THR A 46 -5.09 -3.54 -2.13
C THR A 46 -6.02 -3.10 -3.26
N THR A 47 -6.29 -1.79 -3.37
CA THR A 47 -7.13 -1.23 -4.42
C THR A 47 -6.52 -1.43 -5.81
N ALA A 48 -5.20 -1.24 -5.96
CA ALA A 48 -4.50 -1.43 -7.23
C ALA A 48 -4.57 -2.90 -7.70
N LEU A 49 -4.32 -3.84 -6.79
CA LEU A 49 -4.39 -5.28 -7.08
C LEU A 49 -5.81 -5.71 -7.49
N GLN A 50 -6.83 -5.26 -6.77
CA GLN A 50 -8.23 -5.55 -7.08
C GLN A 50 -8.69 -4.88 -8.38
N GLY A 51 -8.28 -3.63 -8.61
CA GLY A 51 -8.66 -2.85 -9.79
C GLY A 51 -8.02 -3.34 -11.09
N ALA A 52 -6.94 -4.07 -11.03
CA ALA A 52 -6.22 -4.56 -12.21
C ALA A 52 -7.01 -5.57 -13.06
N ASN A 53 -8.03 -6.23 -12.47
CA ASN A 53 -8.89 -7.20 -13.17
C ASN A 53 -8.10 -8.19 -14.07
N LEU A 54 -7.01 -8.74 -13.55
CA LEU A 54 -6.10 -9.60 -14.32
C LEU A 54 -6.81 -10.82 -14.91
N ALA A 55 -7.85 -11.32 -14.24
CA ALA A 55 -8.66 -12.45 -14.71
C ALA A 55 -9.44 -12.15 -16.00
N THR A 56 -9.64 -10.89 -16.35
CA THR A 56 -10.34 -10.48 -17.60
C THR A 56 -9.39 -10.28 -18.78
N ALA A 57 -8.11 -10.62 -18.64
CA ALA A 57 -7.16 -10.49 -19.73
C ALA A 57 -7.51 -11.45 -20.89
N THR A 58 -7.63 -10.90 -22.09
CA THR A 58 -8.02 -11.64 -23.29
C THR A 58 -6.82 -12.19 -24.06
N SER A 59 -5.61 -11.74 -23.73
CA SER A 59 -4.35 -12.17 -24.35
C SER A 59 -3.18 -11.93 -23.39
N LEU A 60 -2.02 -12.55 -23.66
CA LEU A 60 -0.78 -12.26 -22.90
C LEU A 60 -0.36 -10.80 -23.03
N LYS A 61 -0.60 -10.16 -24.15
CA LYS A 61 -0.29 -8.73 -24.35
C LYS A 61 -1.21 -7.84 -23.52
N ASP A 62 -2.51 -8.15 -23.44
CA ASP A 62 -3.46 -7.45 -22.58
C ASP A 62 -3.11 -7.69 -21.11
N PHE A 63 -2.76 -8.91 -20.72
CA PHE A 63 -2.27 -9.23 -19.39
C PHE A 63 -1.00 -8.44 -19.05
N ALA A 64 -0.02 -8.33 -19.96
CA ALA A 64 1.20 -7.54 -19.77
C ALA A 64 0.88 -6.07 -19.50
N SER A 65 -0.05 -5.47 -20.24
CA SER A 65 -0.47 -4.08 -20.04
C SER A 65 -1.10 -3.87 -18.65
N LYS A 66 -1.98 -4.78 -18.23
CA LYS A 66 -2.64 -4.71 -16.92
C LYS A 66 -1.65 -4.90 -15.78
N ILE A 67 -0.75 -5.86 -15.90
CA ILE A 67 0.26 -6.14 -14.86
C ILE A 67 1.30 -5.02 -14.77
N GLY A 68 1.61 -4.33 -15.86
CA GLY A 68 2.47 -3.15 -15.86
C GLY A 68 1.91 -2.00 -15.02
N SER A 69 0.59 -1.80 -15.05
CA SER A 69 -0.07 -0.83 -14.17
C SER A 69 0.07 -1.21 -12.69
N VAL A 70 -0.13 -2.49 -12.37
CA VAL A 70 0.07 -3.03 -11.01
C VAL A 70 1.51 -2.82 -10.53
N LYS A 71 2.51 -3.12 -11.38
CA LYS A 71 3.91 -2.89 -11.09
C LYS A 71 4.18 -1.43 -10.72
N ALA A 72 3.64 -0.49 -11.52
CA ALA A 72 3.82 0.94 -11.27
C ALA A 72 3.22 1.38 -9.91
N ASP A 73 2.09 0.83 -9.52
CA ASP A 73 1.46 1.15 -8.25
C ASP A 73 2.21 0.53 -7.06
N ILE A 74 2.72 -0.71 -7.21
CA ILE A 74 3.59 -1.32 -6.20
C ILE A 74 4.88 -0.51 -6.03
N GLN A 75 5.51 -0.08 -7.13
CA GLN A 75 6.72 0.75 -7.09
C GLN A 75 6.47 2.06 -6.34
N LYS A 76 5.38 2.76 -6.65
CA LYS A 76 4.99 3.99 -5.94
C LYS A 76 4.79 3.77 -4.45
N ALA A 77 4.16 2.66 -4.06
CA ALA A 77 3.97 2.33 -2.66
C ALA A 77 5.30 1.98 -1.98
N ALA A 78 6.20 1.26 -2.65
CA ALA A 78 7.54 0.97 -2.16
C ALA A 78 8.33 2.26 -1.89
N ASP A 79 8.37 3.15 -2.88
CA ASP A 79 9.04 4.44 -2.79
C ASP A 79 8.43 5.33 -1.68
N ALA A 80 7.09 5.31 -1.54
CA ALA A 80 6.40 6.06 -0.50
C ALA A 80 6.72 5.53 0.91
N VAL A 81 6.77 4.21 1.09
CA VAL A 81 7.15 3.58 2.37
C VAL A 81 8.62 3.85 2.69
N ASP A 82 9.51 3.76 1.71
CA ASP A 82 10.95 4.02 1.86
C ASP A 82 11.24 5.48 2.24
N ALA A 83 10.48 6.43 1.69
CA ALA A 83 10.60 7.85 2.00
C ALA A 83 10.06 8.23 3.39
N LEU A 84 9.38 7.33 4.10
CA LEU A 84 8.89 7.63 5.44
C LEU A 84 10.05 7.82 6.43
N LYS A 85 9.83 8.73 7.37
CA LYS A 85 10.68 8.90 8.56
C LYS A 85 9.96 8.33 9.79
N PRO A 86 9.92 7.00 9.96
CA PRO A 86 9.13 6.37 11.00
C PRO A 86 9.68 6.69 12.40
N PRO A 87 8.92 6.40 13.47
CA PRO A 87 9.45 6.34 14.82
C PRO A 87 10.68 5.42 14.88
N LYS A 88 11.67 5.77 15.73
CA LYS A 88 12.97 5.09 15.77
C LYS A 88 12.85 3.56 15.93
N ASN A 89 11.91 3.10 16.76
CA ASN A 89 11.69 1.67 17.02
C ASN A 89 10.91 0.94 15.90
N ALA A 90 10.36 1.67 14.92
CA ALA A 90 9.68 1.11 13.76
C ALA A 90 10.56 1.11 12.49
N GLU A 91 11.70 1.80 12.51
CA GLU A 91 12.53 2.06 11.33
C GLU A 91 12.98 0.79 10.60
N ALA A 92 13.55 -0.16 11.34
CA ALA A 92 14.07 -1.40 10.74
C ALA A 92 12.98 -2.27 10.09
N ASP A 93 11.78 -2.29 10.67
CA ASP A 93 10.67 -3.07 10.12
C ASP A 93 10.01 -2.36 8.94
N THR A 94 9.94 -1.02 8.98
CA THR A 94 9.50 -0.21 7.83
C THR A 94 10.41 -0.45 6.63
N GLN A 95 11.73 -0.45 6.83
CA GLN A 95 12.69 -0.71 5.76
C GLN A 95 12.51 -2.11 5.17
N LYS A 96 12.33 -3.15 6.01
CA LYS A 96 12.04 -4.51 5.52
C LYS A 96 10.77 -4.58 4.66
N ILE A 97 9.72 -3.83 5.03
CA ILE A 97 8.49 -3.76 4.22
C ILE A 97 8.78 -3.09 2.88
N ALA A 98 9.50 -1.97 2.85
CA ALA A 98 9.90 -1.31 1.60
C ALA A 98 10.72 -2.25 0.70
N ASP A 99 11.72 -2.93 1.25
CA ASP A 99 12.56 -3.89 0.52
C ASP A 99 11.73 -5.02 -0.11
N VAL A 100 10.74 -5.54 0.63
CA VAL A 100 9.82 -6.57 0.10
C VAL A 100 8.99 -6.01 -1.05
N LEU A 101 8.45 -4.80 -0.93
CA LEU A 101 7.67 -4.16 -1.99
C LEU A 101 8.50 -3.93 -3.25
N HIS A 102 9.77 -3.51 -3.12
CA HIS A 102 10.69 -3.38 -4.24
C HIS A 102 10.94 -4.71 -4.95
N ARG A 103 11.23 -5.79 -4.20
CA ARG A 103 11.40 -7.13 -4.79
C ARG A 103 10.13 -7.64 -5.44
N PHE A 104 8.98 -7.40 -4.81
CA PHE A 104 7.67 -7.77 -5.38
C PHE A 104 7.43 -7.05 -6.71
N SER A 105 7.70 -5.74 -6.77
CA SER A 105 7.64 -4.95 -8.01
C SER A 105 8.57 -5.50 -9.10
N ALA A 106 9.79 -5.92 -8.74
CA ALA A 106 10.74 -6.51 -9.68
C ALA A 106 10.23 -7.83 -10.28
N ILE A 107 9.63 -8.72 -9.47
CA ILE A 107 9.03 -9.97 -9.95
C ILE A 107 7.85 -9.67 -10.87
N VAL A 108 6.99 -8.70 -10.51
CA VAL A 108 5.87 -8.27 -11.35
C VAL A 108 6.37 -7.72 -12.70
N GLY A 109 7.51 -6.99 -12.71
CA GLY A 109 8.17 -6.56 -13.94
C GLY A 109 8.65 -7.72 -14.81
N GLN A 110 9.21 -8.78 -14.22
CA GLN A 110 9.60 -9.99 -14.95
C GLN A 110 8.37 -10.70 -15.56
N ILE A 111 7.23 -10.70 -14.87
CA ILE A 111 5.96 -11.23 -15.39
C ILE A 111 5.49 -10.39 -16.59
N GLU A 112 5.52 -9.06 -16.46
CA GLU A 112 5.18 -8.11 -17.54
C GLU A 112 6.00 -8.39 -18.81
N ASP A 113 7.32 -8.44 -18.65
CA ASP A 113 8.26 -8.69 -19.75
C ASP A 113 8.05 -10.06 -20.41
N ALA A 114 7.86 -11.11 -19.60
CA ALA A 114 7.60 -12.45 -20.12
C ALA A 114 6.28 -12.53 -20.88
N ALA A 115 5.23 -11.90 -20.36
CA ALA A 115 3.92 -11.84 -21.01
C ALA A 115 3.97 -11.02 -22.30
N GLY A 116 4.66 -9.88 -22.31
CA GLY A 116 4.86 -9.05 -23.51
C GLY A 116 5.60 -9.79 -24.63
N LYS A 117 6.50 -10.71 -24.27
CA LYS A 117 7.23 -11.60 -25.21
C LYS A 117 6.44 -12.87 -25.58
N GLY A 118 5.25 -13.07 -25.04
CA GLY A 118 4.45 -14.27 -25.28
C GLY A 118 4.97 -15.54 -24.58
N ASN A 119 5.89 -15.40 -23.62
CA ASN A 119 6.53 -16.53 -22.94
C ASN A 119 5.71 -16.99 -21.71
N LEU A 120 4.71 -17.81 -21.96
CA LEU A 120 3.82 -18.33 -20.93
C LEU A 120 4.55 -19.17 -19.86
N ALA A 121 5.61 -19.89 -20.24
CA ALA A 121 6.39 -20.70 -19.29
C ALA A 121 7.06 -19.81 -18.23
N SER A 122 7.72 -18.74 -18.65
CA SER A 122 8.33 -17.77 -17.74
C SER A 122 7.29 -17.02 -16.91
N VAL A 123 6.13 -16.66 -17.49
CA VAL A 123 5.02 -16.06 -16.72
C VAL A 123 4.62 -16.97 -15.56
N ARG A 124 4.39 -18.27 -15.82
CA ARG A 124 4.02 -19.23 -14.76
C ARG A 124 5.10 -19.36 -13.69
N GLN A 125 6.37 -19.40 -14.10
CA GLN A 125 7.51 -19.49 -13.19
C GLN A 125 7.58 -18.30 -12.24
N PHE A 126 7.45 -17.07 -12.74
CA PHE A 126 7.49 -15.86 -11.92
C PHE A 126 6.24 -15.69 -11.05
N VAL A 127 5.06 -16.00 -11.58
CA VAL A 127 3.82 -15.99 -10.79
C VAL A 127 3.92 -16.92 -9.57
N ALA A 128 4.55 -18.08 -9.71
CA ALA A 128 4.74 -19.03 -8.63
C ALA A 128 5.64 -18.48 -7.47
N GLN A 129 6.40 -17.41 -7.69
CA GLN A 129 7.25 -16.76 -6.67
C GLN A 129 6.47 -15.74 -5.83
N LEU A 130 5.40 -15.13 -6.36
CA LEU A 130 4.66 -14.06 -5.72
C LEU A 130 4.14 -14.40 -4.30
N PRO A 131 3.59 -15.62 -4.04
CA PRO A 131 3.11 -15.94 -2.69
C PRO A 131 4.21 -15.98 -1.63
N ASN A 132 5.44 -16.34 -2.02
CA ASN A 132 6.57 -16.37 -1.09
C ASN A 132 7.04 -14.96 -0.78
N GLU A 133 7.16 -14.10 -1.80
CA GLU A 133 7.57 -12.72 -1.60
C GLU A 133 6.50 -11.93 -0.83
N GLY A 134 5.21 -12.10 -1.12
CA GLY A 134 4.14 -11.45 -0.36
C GLY A 134 4.18 -11.79 1.12
N ARG A 135 4.51 -13.05 1.48
CA ARG A 135 4.66 -13.46 2.88
C ARG A 135 5.92 -12.91 3.55
N ALA A 136 6.93 -12.50 2.80
CA ALA A 136 8.19 -12.01 3.35
C ALA A 136 8.05 -10.72 4.19
N ALA A 137 7.00 -9.92 3.97
CA ALA A 137 6.69 -8.74 4.78
C ALA A 137 6.05 -9.08 6.14
N GLN A 138 5.43 -10.26 6.28
CA GLN A 138 4.64 -10.59 7.48
C GLN A 138 5.41 -10.57 8.80
N PRO A 139 6.69 -11.01 8.89
CA PRO A 139 7.45 -10.88 10.13
C PRO A 139 7.58 -9.41 10.57
N ALA A 140 7.93 -8.50 9.66
CA ALA A 140 8.04 -7.08 9.97
C ALA A 140 6.70 -6.46 10.39
N VAL A 141 5.60 -6.82 9.71
CA VAL A 141 4.25 -6.39 10.10
C VAL A 141 3.88 -6.90 11.50
N ARG A 142 4.20 -8.16 11.83
CA ARG A 142 3.96 -8.70 13.18
C ARG A 142 4.78 -7.99 14.24
N ASP A 143 6.06 -7.71 13.97
CA ASP A 143 6.94 -6.99 14.89
C ASP A 143 6.42 -5.58 15.16
N LEU A 144 5.95 -4.88 14.12
CA LEU A 144 5.30 -3.56 14.27
C LEU A 144 4.04 -3.64 15.13
N LYS A 145 3.19 -4.66 14.92
CA LYS A 145 2.00 -4.88 15.75
C LYS A 145 2.36 -5.17 17.21
N GLN A 146 3.40 -5.95 17.47
CA GLN A 146 3.89 -6.20 18.83
C GLN A 146 4.42 -4.93 19.50
N LYS A 147 5.01 -4.02 18.72
CA LYS A 147 5.43 -2.68 19.17
C LYS A 147 4.25 -1.70 19.31
N GLY A 148 3.03 -2.17 19.06
CA GLY A 148 1.79 -1.40 19.19
C GLY A 148 1.43 -0.53 17.99
N TYR A 149 2.03 -0.77 16.79
CA TYR A 149 1.69 -0.06 15.56
C TYR A 149 0.63 -0.81 14.76
N ASP A 150 -0.39 -0.08 14.29
CA ASP A 150 -1.33 -0.59 13.30
C ASP A 150 -0.97 -0.04 11.92
N VAL A 151 -0.31 -0.87 11.13
CA VAL A 151 0.20 -0.49 9.80
C VAL A 151 -0.66 -1.04 8.65
N GLY A 152 -1.83 -1.62 8.97
CA GLY A 152 -2.69 -2.25 7.96
C GLY A 152 -2.17 -3.63 7.52
N GLN A 153 -2.54 -4.04 6.31
CA GLN A 153 -2.21 -5.35 5.75
C GLN A 153 -1.25 -5.22 4.58
N PHE A 154 0.01 -5.58 4.81
CA PHE A 154 0.99 -5.79 3.76
C PHE A 154 1.21 -7.30 3.59
N GLY A 155 0.93 -7.86 2.40
CA GLY A 155 1.17 -9.27 2.10
C GLY A 155 0.18 -10.23 2.78
N ALA A 156 -1.10 -9.97 2.61
CA ALA A 156 -2.17 -10.90 2.98
C ALA A 156 -2.39 -11.95 1.89
#